data_4ee5620c84709228e7e1fde3f297517f
#
_entry.id   4ee5620c84709228e7e1fde3f297517f
#
_cell.length_a   1.000
_cell.length_b   1.000
_cell.length_c   1.000
_cell.angle_alpha   90.00
_cell.angle_beta   90.00
_cell.angle_gamma   90.00
#
_symmetry.space_group_name_H-M   'P 1'
#
loop_
_entity.id
_entity.type
_entity.pdbx_description
1 polymer ?
#
loop_
_entity_poly.entity_id
_entity_poly.type
_entity_poly.pdbx_seq_one_letter_code
_entity_poly.pdbx_strand_id
1 'polypeptide(L)'
;MGIDLGALLTPFFTVLGTIFVAELTDKDALLLLTLATRIKPKIAFAAGATAFTITTTIIVTLGYFLITVVPVFWIRLVGGFVMIGFAVWQYLNTKEEESEEKKLLERTKRSTALSIFLGAVSMLILLDLAGDATEVLTIVFVAHFSNVLLVFLGAVLALVAASAIETILGSKLKKYLSAKRLRLLSLLIFLVIGSYIIVTSL
;
A
#
# COMPACT_ATOMS: atom_id res chain seq x y z
N MET A 1 -10.67 -7.51 36.64
CA MET A 1 -10.96 -6.72 35.44
C MET A 1 -10.19 -7.37 34.30
N GLY A 2 -10.84 -8.27 33.54
CA GLY A 2 -10.17 -8.98 32.43
C GLY A 2 -9.99 -8.01 31.28
N ILE A 3 -8.75 -7.90 30.76
CA ILE A 3 -8.49 -7.16 29.53
C ILE A 3 -9.15 -7.97 28.40
N ASP A 4 -10.11 -7.38 27.69
CA ASP A 4 -10.67 -7.98 26.49
C ASP A 4 -9.60 -7.97 25.39
N LEU A 5 -8.91 -9.09 25.24
CA LEU A 5 -7.86 -9.27 24.23
C LEU A 5 -8.41 -9.07 22.82
N GLY A 6 -9.67 -9.40 22.58
CA GLY A 6 -10.32 -9.20 21.28
C GLY A 6 -10.40 -7.71 20.94
N ALA A 7 -10.94 -6.91 21.85
CA ALA A 7 -11.01 -5.46 21.66
C ALA A 7 -9.62 -4.81 21.53
N LEU A 8 -8.63 -5.30 22.27
CA LEU A 8 -7.25 -4.80 22.22
C LEU A 8 -6.60 -5.06 20.84
N LEU A 9 -6.82 -6.21 20.22
CA LEU A 9 -6.20 -6.61 18.96
C LEU A 9 -7.02 -6.22 17.72
N THR A 10 -8.23 -5.70 17.89
CA THR A 10 -9.09 -5.24 16.79
C THR A 10 -8.36 -4.27 15.84
N PRO A 11 -7.63 -3.23 16.30
CA PRO A 11 -6.89 -2.33 15.40
C PRO A 11 -5.92 -3.09 14.51
N PHE A 12 -5.14 -4.00 15.08
CA PHE A 12 -4.14 -4.78 14.34
C PHE A 12 -4.77 -5.62 13.22
N PHE A 13 -5.79 -6.43 13.52
CA PHE A 13 -6.40 -7.30 12.52
C PHE A 13 -7.22 -6.53 11.48
N THR A 14 -7.87 -5.42 11.88
CA THR A 14 -8.58 -4.56 10.93
C THR A 14 -7.61 -3.94 9.94
N VAL A 15 -6.54 -3.34 10.42
CA VAL A 15 -5.50 -2.72 9.59
C VAL A 15 -4.84 -3.76 8.69
N LEU A 16 -4.40 -4.89 9.28
CA LEU A 16 -3.76 -5.98 8.53
C LEU A 16 -4.65 -6.48 7.40
N GLY A 17 -5.90 -6.82 7.68
CA GLY A 17 -6.80 -7.36 6.67
C GLY A 17 -7.15 -6.35 5.58
N THR A 18 -7.43 -5.11 5.96
CA THR A 18 -7.85 -4.07 5.01
C THR A 18 -6.70 -3.63 4.11
N ILE A 19 -5.53 -3.32 4.69
CA ILE A 19 -4.35 -2.91 3.90
C ILE A 19 -3.87 -4.07 3.02
N PHE A 20 -3.86 -5.30 3.53
CA PHE A 20 -3.47 -6.47 2.73
C PHE A 20 -4.33 -6.62 1.47
N VAL A 21 -5.65 -6.51 1.59
CA VAL A 21 -6.55 -6.62 0.44
C VAL A 21 -6.40 -5.42 -0.49
N ALA A 22 -6.25 -4.22 0.05
CA ALA A 22 -6.02 -3.01 -0.72
C ALA A 22 -4.74 -3.13 -1.56
N GLU A 23 -3.62 -3.52 -0.93
CA GLU A 23 -2.31 -3.65 -1.57
C GLU A 23 -2.31 -4.65 -2.72
N LEU A 24 -2.87 -5.85 -2.51
CA LEU A 24 -2.94 -6.87 -3.57
C LEU A 24 -3.65 -6.41 -4.85
N THR A 25 -4.41 -5.34 -4.79
CA THR A 25 -5.16 -4.77 -5.92
C THR A 25 -4.57 -3.47 -6.43
N ASP A 26 -3.58 -2.92 -5.76
CA ASP A 26 -2.98 -1.64 -6.12
C ASP A 26 -1.97 -1.75 -7.28
N LYS A 27 -1.55 -0.59 -7.77
CA LYS A 27 -0.57 -0.45 -8.87
C LYS A 27 0.80 -1.02 -8.49
N ASP A 28 1.20 -0.86 -7.23
CA ASP A 28 2.52 -1.27 -6.75
C ASP A 28 2.65 -2.79 -6.70
N ALA A 29 1.54 -3.51 -6.51
CA ALA A 29 1.47 -4.95 -6.69
C ALA A 29 1.89 -5.38 -8.12
N LEU A 30 1.42 -4.67 -9.16
CA LEU A 30 1.81 -4.95 -10.55
C LEU A 30 3.29 -4.70 -10.80
N LEU A 31 3.83 -3.63 -10.23
CA LEU A 31 5.24 -3.30 -10.35
C LEU A 31 6.11 -4.37 -9.68
N LEU A 32 5.78 -4.77 -8.45
CA LEU A 32 6.54 -5.79 -7.72
C LEU A 32 6.41 -7.17 -8.36
N LEU A 33 5.22 -7.53 -8.85
CA LEU A 33 4.97 -8.70 -9.68
C LEU A 33 5.90 -8.71 -10.92
N THR A 34 5.98 -7.59 -11.63
CA THR A 34 6.81 -7.47 -12.82
C THR A 34 8.29 -7.55 -12.48
N LEU A 35 8.71 -6.86 -11.42
CA LEU A 35 10.08 -6.90 -10.93
C LEU A 35 10.49 -8.35 -10.57
N ALA A 36 9.64 -9.10 -9.89
CA ALA A 36 9.88 -10.50 -9.52
C ALA A 36 10.00 -11.45 -10.73
N THR A 37 9.48 -11.07 -11.90
CA THR A 37 9.69 -11.84 -13.15
C THR A 37 11.03 -11.56 -13.82
N ARG A 38 11.71 -10.46 -13.45
CA ARG A 38 12.94 -9.97 -14.12
C ARG A 38 14.18 -10.12 -13.27
N ILE A 39 14.04 -10.12 -11.95
CA ILE A 39 15.14 -10.32 -10.99
C ILE A 39 14.84 -11.53 -10.11
N LYS A 40 15.80 -11.91 -9.27
CA LYS A 40 15.58 -13.00 -8.30
C LYS A 40 14.41 -12.64 -7.35
N PRO A 41 13.38 -13.49 -7.21
CA PRO A 41 12.21 -13.18 -6.36
C PRO A 41 12.57 -12.79 -4.93
N LYS A 42 13.64 -13.37 -4.37
CA LYS A 42 14.15 -12.99 -3.04
C LYS A 42 14.63 -11.53 -2.96
N ILE A 43 15.24 -11.02 -4.05
CA ILE A 43 15.69 -9.62 -4.11
C ILE A 43 14.49 -8.70 -4.27
N ALA A 44 13.52 -9.06 -5.12
CA ALA A 44 12.28 -8.31 -5.27
C ALA A 44 11.49 -8.24 -3.96
N PHE A 45 11.32 -9.38 -3.26
CA PHE A 45 10.68 -9.43 -1.95
C PHE A 45 11.39 -8.56 -0.92
N ALA A 46 12.72 -8.71 -0.79
CA ALA A 46 13.49 -7.90 0.16
C ALA A 46 13.37 -6.40 -0.15
N ALA A 47 13.36 -6.02 -1.43
CA ALA A 47 13.18 -4.63 -1.84
C ALA A 47 11.79 -4.10 -1.48
N GLY A 48 10.72 -4.85 -1.79
CA GLY A 48 9.35 -4.48 -1.42
C GLY A 48 9.17 -4.37 0.09
N ALA A 49 9.55 -5.42 0.84
CA ALA A 49 9.45 -5.43 2.30
C ALA A 49 10.22 -4.27 2.96
N THR A 50 11.41 -3.92 2.43
CA THR A 50 12.20 -2.79 2.94
C THR A 50 11.55 -1.46 2.59
N ALA A 51 11.16 -1.25 1.33
CA ALA A 51 10.52 -0.03 0.88
C ALA A 51 9.25 0.25 1.68
N PHE A 52 8.33 -0.70 1.71
CA PHE A 52 7.05 -0.55 2.40
C PHE A 52 7.19 -0.40 3.92
N THR A 53 8.19 -1.00 4.55
CA THR A 53 8.47 -0.75 5.97
C THR A 53 8.93 0.69 6.19
N ILE A 54 9.76 1.23 5.30
CA ILE A 54 10.24 2.61 5.39
C ILE A 54 9.08 3.59 5.17
N THR A 55 8.31 3.42 4.10
CA THR A 55 7.20 4.31 3.78
C THR A 55 6.11 4.26 4.84
N THR A 56 5.72 3.06 5.31
CA THR A 56 4.78 2.93 6.43
C THR A 56 5.28 3.64 7.69
N THR A 57 6.58 3.56 7.99
CA THR A 57 7.15 4.28 9.14
C THR A 57 6.98 5.79 8.99
N ILE A 58 7.27 6.31 7.80
CA ILE A 58 7.09 7.74 7.47
C ILE A 58 5.62 8.12 7.59
N ILE A 59 4.72 7.37 6.95
CA ILE A 59 3.28 7.67 6.88
C ILE A 59 2.62 7.58 8.25
N VAL A 60 2.92 6.57 9.06
CA VAL A 60 2.39 6.45 10.43
C VAL A 60 2.91 7.60 11.30
N THR A 61 4.18 7.99 11.15
CA THR A 61 4.76 9.13 11.87
C THR A 61 4.07 10.43 11.46
N LEU A 62 3.87 10.67 10.16
CA LEU A 62 3.13 11.81 9.64
C LEU A 62 1.67 11.80 10.11
N GLY A 63 1.00 10.65 10.06
CA GLY A 63 -0.36 10.49 10.57
C GLY A 63 -0.47 10.80 12.05
N TYR A 64 0.48 10.31 12.85
CA TYR A 64 0.55 10.62 14.28
C TYR A 64 0.74 12.12 14.54
N PHE A 65 1.62 12.77 13.78
CA PHE A 65 1.78 14.22 13.87
C PHE A 65 0.50 14.96 13.44
N LEU A 66 -0.13 14.50 12.36
CA LEU A 66 -1.33 15.12 11.81
C LEU A 66 -2.49 15.14 12.82
N ILE A 67 -2.70 14.06 13.59
CA ILE A 67 -3.76 14.01 14.62
C ILE A 67 -3.51 14.96 15.79
N THR A 68 -2.29 15.48 15.95
CA THR A 68 -1.99 16.47 17.00
C THR A 68 -2.38 17.91 16.60
N VAL A 69 -2.45 18.19 15.30
CA VAL A 69 -2.71 19.53 14.75
C VAL A 69 -4.05 19.67 14.03
N VAL A 70 -4.61 18.56 13.54
CA VAL A 70 -5.86 18.54 12.77
C VAL A 70 -6.90 17.68 13.51
N PRO A 71 -8.12 18.19 13.72
CA PRO A 71 -9.20 17.36 14.28
C PRO A 71 -9.43 16.09 13.47
N VAL A 72 -9.57 14.95 14.17
CA VAL A 72 -9.72 13.61 13.57
C VAL A 72 -10.87 13.55 12.55
N PHE A 73 -11.95 14.31 12.81
CA PHE A 73 -13.08 14.45 11.88
C PHE A 73 -12.61 14.84 10.46
N TRP A 74 -11.78 15.88 10.35
CA TRP A 74 -11.30 16.36 9.05
C TRP A 74 -10.34 15.38 8.39
N ILE A 75 -9.48 14.71 9.15
CA ILE A 75 -8.57 13.70 8.62
C ILE A 75 -9.35 12.55 7.98
N ARG A 76 -10.38 12.07 8.66
CA ARG A 76 -11.24 10.98 8.15
C ARG A 76 -12.06 11.42 6.95
N LEU A 77 -12.71 12.57 7.04
CA LEU A 77 -13.57 13.09 5.97
C LEU A 77 -12.79 13.35 4.69
N VAL A 78 -11.71 14.12 4.79
CA VAL A 78 -10.83 14.43 3.64
C VAL A 78 -10.15 13.15 3.14
N GLY A 79 -9.65 12.29 4.04
CA GLY A 79 -9.06 11.00 3.69
C GLY A 79 -10.00 10.13 2.87
N GLY A 80 -11.27 10.03 3.26
CA GLY A 80 -12.28 9.30 2.49
C GLY A 80 -12.49 9.87 1.07
N PHE A 81 -12.58 11.19 0.94
CA PHE A 81 -12.68 11.84 -0.39
C PHE A 81 -11.41 11.67 -1.22
N VAL A 82 -10.23 11.78 -0.61
CA VAL A 82 -8.94 11.58 -1.29
C VAL A 82 -8.83 10.13 -1.78
N MET A 83 -9.21 9.14 -0.99
CA MET A 83 -9.25 7.74 -1.43
C MET A 83 -10.14 7.52 -2.64
N ILE A 84 -11.35 8.08 -2.64
CA ILE A 84 -12.25 7.99 -3.79
C ILE A 84 -11.63 8.68 -5.02
N GLY A 85 -11.07 9.88 -4.83
CA GLY A 85 -10.40 10.63 -5.89
C GLY A 85 -9.23 9.85 -6.50
N PHE A 86 -8.41 9.24 -5.65
CA PHE A 86 -7.30 8.37 -6.07
C PHE A 86 -7.78 7.16 -6.86
N ALA A 87 -8.79 6.46 -6.36
CA ALA A 87 -9.35 5.29 -7.04
C ALA A 87 -9.84 5.61 -8.45
N VAL A 88 -10.53 6.74 -8.61
CA VAL A 88 -11.02 7.22 -9.91
C VAL A 88 -9.84 7.63 -10.79
N TRP A 89 -8.89 8.40 -10.25
CA TRP A 89 -7.72 8.85 -11.01
C TRP A 89 -6.88 7.67 -11.50
N GLN A 90 -6.57 6.70 -10.65
CA GLN A 90 -5.83 5.48 -10.99
C GLN A 90 -6.55 4.65 -12.08
N TYR A 91 -7.88 4.57 -12.00
CA TYR A 91 -8.66 3.86 -13.02
C TYR A 91 -8.61 4.54 -14.39
N LEU A 92 -8.57 5.88 -14.42
CA LEU A 92 -8.55 6.66 -15.65
C LEU A 92 -7.16 6.80 -16.29
N ASN A 93 -6.09 6.86 -15.47
CA ASN A 93 -4.71 7.13 -15.93
C ASN A 93 -3.89 5.84 -16.16
N THR A 94 -4.19 5.20 -17.28
CA THR A 94 -3.57 3.93 -17.68
C THR A 94 -2.15 4.05 -18.23
N LYS A 95 -1.77 5.24 -18.78
CA LYS A 95 -0.55 5.40 -19.60
C LYS A 95 0.73 5.67 -18.79
N GLU A 96 0.62 6.25 -17.61
CA GLU A 96 1.79 6.61 -16.80
C GLU A 96 2.46 5.39 -16.17
N GLU A 97 1.68 4.42 -15.69
CA GLU A 97 2.18 3.20 -15.06
C GLU A 97 3.05 2.34 -16.00
N GLU A 98 2.65 2.20 -17.28
CA GLU A 98 3.44 1.45 -18.27
C GLU A 98 4.79 2.11 -18.57
N SER A 99 4.88 3.44 -18.45
CA SER A 99 6.10 4.21 -18.68
C SER A 99 7.11 4.01 -17.54
N GLU A 100 6.65 3.98 -16.30
CA GLU A 100 7.49 3.81 -15.11
C GLU A 100 8.00 2.37 -14.98
N GLU A 101 7.14 1.39 -15.25
CA GLU A 101 7.53 -0.03 -15.35
C GLU A 101 8.66 -0.23 -16.36
N LYS A 102 8.57 0.39 -17.55
CA LYS A 102 9.62 0.30 -18.59
C LYS A 102 10.94 0.92 -18.13
N LYS A 103 10.91 2.08 -17.50
CA LYS A 103 12.14 2.75 -16.99
C LYS A 103 12.87 1.91 -15.95
N LEU A 104 12.15 1.25 -15.04
CA LEU A 104 12.72 0.35 -14.04
C LEU A 104 13.42 -0.84 -14.72
N LEU A 105 12.74 -1.43 -15.68
CA LEU A 105 13.21 -2.62 -16.39
C LEU A 105 14.49 -2.35 -17.22
N GLU A 106 14.65 -1.16 -17.76
CA GLU A 106 15.86 -0.78 -18.50
C GLU A 106 17.06 -0.59 -17.58
N ARG A 107 16.87 -0.06 -16.37
CA ARG A 107 17.94 0.12 -15.37
C ARG A 107 18.47 -1.20 -14.80
N THR A 108 17.66 -2.24 -14.76
CA THR A 108 18.03 -3.55 -14.19
C THR A 108 18.95 -4.40 -15.08
N LYS A 109 19.07 -4.12 -16.36
CA LYS A 109 19.77 -4.98 -17.33
C LYS A 109 21.30 -5.09 -17.17
N ARG A 110 21.99 -4.18 -16.44
CA ARG A 110 23.46 -4.11 -16.33
C ARG A 110 24.02 -3.87 -14.93
N SER A 111 23.30 -4.25 -13.87
CA SER A 111 23.61 -3.82 -12.51
C SER A 111 23.93 -5.00 -11.57
N THR A 112 24.76 -4.77 -10.56
CA THR A 112 24.99 -5.73 -9.47
C THR A 112 23.72 -5.96 -8.65
N ALA A 113 23.63 -7.10 -7.95
CA ALA A 113 22.46 -7.42 -7.11
C ALA A 113 22.13 -6.30 -6.10
N LEU A 114 23.16 -5.66 -5.53
CA LEU A 114 22.99 -4.54 -4.60
C LEU A 114 22.44 -3.30 -5.31
N SER A 115 22.92 -2.96 -6.49
CA SER A 115 22.43 -1.81 -7.26
C SER A 115 20.97 -2.03 -7.72
N ILE A 116 20.61 -3.26 -8.07
CA ILE A 116 19.23 -3.65 -8.40
C ILE A 116 18.33 -3.48 -7.17
N PHE A 117 18.77 -3.99 -6.00
CA PHE A 117 18.04 -3.86 -4.74
C PHE A 117 17.81 -2.39 -4.36
N LEU A 118 18.88 -1.59 -4.32
CA LEU A 118 18.78 -0.17 -3.97
C LEU A 118 17.91 0.62 -4.96
N GLY A 119 18.05 0.33 -6.26
CA GLY A 119 17.21 0.96 -7.29
C GLY A 119 15.73 0.60 -7.16
N ALA A 120 15.44 -0.66 -6.85
CA ALA A 120 14.06 -1.12 -6.59
C ALA A 120 13.48 -0.48 -5.33
N VAL A 121 14.22 -0.47 -4.21
CA VAL A 121 13.81 0.19 -2.96
C VAL A 121 13.52 1.66 -3.19
N SER A 122 14.44 2.39 -3.81
CA SER A 122 14.28 3.83 -4.06
C SER A 122 13.06 4.12 -4.93
N MET A 123 12.82 3.30 -5.95
CA MET A 123 11.68 3.50 -6.84
C MET A 123 10.36 3.18 -6.16
N LEU A 124 10.29 2.08 -5.41
CA LEU A 124 9.09 1.73 -4.65
C LEU A 124 8.75 2.82 -3.63
N ILE A 125 9.75 3.32 -2.87
CA ILE A 125 9.55 4.43 -1.94
C ILE A 125 9.02 5.68 -2.65
N LEU A 126 9.58 6.03 -3.81
CA LEU A 126 9.14 7.22 -4.55
C LEU A 126 7.71 7.07 -5.09
N LEU A 127 7.34 5.90 -5.56
CA LEU A 127 6.00 5.63 -6.08
C LEU A 127 4.97 5.63 -4.96
N ASP A 128 5.29 4.97 -3.86
CA ASP A 128 4.49 4.88 -2.65
C ASP A 128 4.24 6.30 -2.08
N LEU A 129 5.31 7.09 -1.84
CA LEU A 129 5.21 8.48 -1.35
C LEU A 129 4.64 9.48 -2.38
N ALA A 130 4.62 9.15 -3.67
CA ALA A 130 3.98 9.99 -4.68
C ALA A 130 2.44 10.04 -4.51
N GLY A 131 1.93 9.24 -3.62
CA GLY A 131 0.54 9.18 -3.20
C GLY A 131 -0.11 7.88 -3.66
N ASP A 132 -0.47 7.11 -2.67
CA ASP A 132 -1.21 5.87 -2.82
C ASP A 132 -2.43 5.87 -1.89
N ALA A 133 -3.45 5.11 -2.25
CA ALA A 133 -4.66 5.00 -1.46
C ALA A 133 -4.41 4.23 -0.15
N THR A 134 -3.46 3.28 -0.13
CA THR A 134 -3.08 2.53 1.09
C THR A 134 -2.43 3.44 2.13
N GLU A 135 -1.69 4.46 1.72
CA GLU A 135 -1.09 5.44 2.61
C GLU A 135 -2.13 6.36 3.24
N VAL A 136 -3.07 6.86 2.42
CA VAL A 136 -4.19 7.66 2.94
C VAL A 136 -5.02 6.83 3.93
N LEU A 137 -5.26 5.56 3.62
CA LEU A 137 -5.95 4.62 4.49
C LEU A 137 -5.18 4.41 5.81
N THR A 138 -3.86 4.30 5.74
CA THR A 138 -3.00 4.17 6.93
C THR A 138 -3.11 5.40 7.84
N ILE A 139 -3.09 6.62 7.29
CA ILE A 139 -3.30 7.87 8.05
C ILE A 139 -4.69 7.87 8.70
N VAL A 140 -5.72 7.45 7.97
CA VAL A 140 -7.09 7.35 8.52
C VAL A 140 -7.16 6.34 9.67
N PHE A 141 -6.47 5.21 9.57
CA PHE A 141 -6.39 4.24 10.66
C PHE A 141 -5.64 4.79 11.88
N VAL A 142 -4.55 5.54 11.69
CA VAL A 142 -3.87 6.25 12.78
C VAL A 142 -4.82 7.24 13.46
N ALA A 143 -5.67 7.91 12.70
CA ALA A 143 -6.66 8.82 13.25
C ALA A 143 -7.87 8.12 13.89
N HIS A 144 -8.16 6.88 13.50
CA HIS A 144 -9.30 6.13 14.02
C HIS A 144 -8.98 5.33 15.29
N PHE A 145 -7.79 4.73 15.34
CA PHE A 145 -7.38 3.85 16.43
C PHE A 145 -6.41 4.55 17.38
N SER A 146 -6.67 4.43 18.68
CA SER A 146 -5.82 5.04 19.72
C SER A 146 -4.45 4.39 19.82
N ASN A 147 -4.31 3.13 19.39
CA ASN A 147 -3.04 2.38 19.48
C ASN A 147 -2.28 2.41 18.16
N VAL A 148 -1.47 3.46 17.96
CA VAL A 148 -0.67 3.68 16.74
C VAL A 148 0.32 2.54 16.48
N LEU A 149 0.85 1.90 17.53
CA LEU A 149 1.78 0.78 17.36
C LEU A 149 1.09 -0.43 16.71
N LEU A 150 -0.14 -0.75 17.09
CA LEU A 150 -0.90 -1.86 16.48
C LEU A 150 -1.29 -1.53 15.03
N VAL A 151 -1.58 -0.26 14.73
CA VAL A 151 -1.78 0.21 13.33
C VAL A 151 -0.51 0.00 12.52
N PHE A 152 0.63 0.45 13.02
CA PHE A 152 1.93 0.28 12.37
C PHE A 152 2.26 -1.18 12.10
N LEU A 153 2.16 -2.05 13.12
CA LEU A 153 2.46 -3.47 12.98
C LEU A 153 1.50 -4.16 12.00
N GLY A 154 0.21 -3.82 12.06
CA GLY A 154 -0.79 -4.34 11.13
C GLY A 154 -0.49 -3.94 9.68
N ALA A 155 -0.16 -2.67 9.44
CA ALA A 155 0.17 -2.15 8.13
C ALA A 155 1.46 -2.79 7.57
N VAL A 156 2.55 -2.79 8.33
CA VAL A 156 3.83 -3.39 7.90
C VAL A 156 3.66 -4.86 7.59
N LEU A 157 2.98 -5.63 8.45
CA LEU A 157 2.76 -7.06 8.20
C LEU A 157 1.86 -7.31 6.98
N ALA A 158 0.86 -6.46 6.75
CA ALA A 158 0.00 -6.52 5.57
C ALA A 158 0.82 -6.35 4.28
N LEU A 159 1.62 -5.30 4.20
CA LEU A 159 2.42 -4.95 3.04
C LEU A 159 3.54 -5.97 2.78
N VAL A 160 4.21 -6.44 3.85
CA VAL A 160 5.23 -7.51 3.73
C VAL A 160 4.59 -8.82 3.27
N ALA A 161 3.41 -9.18 3.78
CA ALA A 161 2.70 -10.38 3.35
C ALA A 161 2.21 -10.27 1.89
N ALA A 162 1.70 -9.12 1.47
CA ALA A 162 1.35 -8.85 0.09
C ALA A 162 2.57 -8.97 -0.83
N SER A 163 3.68 -8.31 -0.48
CA SER A 163 4.95 -8.41 -1.22
C SER A 163 5.45 -9.86 -1.37
N ALA A 164 5.28 -10.69 -0.34
CA ALA A 164 5.64 -12.10 -0.40
C ALA A 164 4.78 -12.84 -1.44
N ILE A 165 3.47 -12.62 -1.43
CA ILE A 165 2.55 -13.23 -2.41
C ILE A 165 2.87 -12.75 -3.82
N GLU A 166 3.06 -11.47 -4.03
CA GLU A 166 3.36 -10.86 -5.32
C GLU A 166 4.67 -11.38 -5.91
N THR A 167 5.70 -11.51 -5.10
CA THR A 167 7.00 -11.98 -5.57
C THR A 167 7.06 -13.49 -5.77
N ILE A 168 6.38 -14.29 -4.93
CA ILE A 168 6.35 -15.75 -5.06
C ILE A 168 5.42 -16.17 -6.22
N LEU A 169 4.27 -15.53 -6.34
CA LEU A 169 3.27 -15.88 -7.33
C LEU A 169 3.39 -15.06 -8.63
N GLY A 170 4.35 -14.11 -8.70
CA GLY A 170 4.47 -13.11 -9.75
C GLY A 170 4.34 -13.64 -11.17
N SER A 171 5.05 -14.72 -11.49
CA SER A 171 5.00 -15.34 -12.81
C SER A 171 3.65 -16.03 -13.09
N LYS A 172 3.00 -16.59 -12.09
CA LYS A 172 1.70 -17.28 -12.20
C LYS A 172 0.54 -16.30 -12.19
N LEU A 173 0.56 -15.34 -11.27
CA LEU A 173 -0.49 -14.31 -11.14
C LEU A 173 -0.55 -13.39 -12.37
N LYS A 174 0.56 -13.00 -12.95
CA LYS A 174 0.60 -12.17 -14.17
C LYS A 174 -0.20 -12.80 -15.33
N LYS A 175 -0.32 -14.13 -15.37
CA LYS A 175 -1.13 -14.84 -16.38
C LYS A 175 -2.64 -14.69 -16.15
N TYR A 176 -3.09 -14.57 -14.91
CA TYR A 176 -4.50 -14.53 -14.53
C TYR A 176 -5.02 -13.13 -14.19
N LEU A 177 -4.14 -12.26 -13.68
CA LEU A 177 -4.47 -10.91 -13.30
C LEU A 177 -4.07 -9.95 -14.42
N SER A 178 -5.05 -9.52 -15.22
CA SER A 178 -4.82 -8.41 -16.14
C SER A 178 -4.84 -7.08 -15.38
N ALA A 179 -3.97 -6.14 -15.75
CA ALA A 179 -3.91 -4.80 -15.16
C ALA A 179 -5.30 -4.12 -15.11
N LYS A 180 -6.14 -4.35 -16.12
CA LYS A 180 -7.52 -3.84 -16.17
C LYS A 180 -8.41 -4.40 -15.05
N ARG A 181 -8.29 -5.70 -14.72
CA ARG A 181 -9.08 -6.32 -13.64
C ARG A 181 -8.62 -5.85 -12.27
N LEU A 182 -7.31 -5.73 -12.06
CA LEU A 182 -6.76 -5.20 -10.81
C LEU A 182 -7.22 -3.77 -10.57
N ARG A 183 -7.11 -2.89 -11.57
CA ARG A 183 -7.61 -1.51 -11.47
C ARG A 183 -9.10 -1.41 -11.15
N LEU A 184 -9.92 -2.28 -11.75
CA LEU A 184 -11.34 -2.30 -11.43
C LEU A 184 -11.59 -2.76 -9.99
N LEU A 185 -10.86 -3.77 -9.53
CA LEU A 185 -10.95 -4.24 -8.14
C LEU A 185 -10.48 -3.15 -7.17
N SER A 186 -9.35 -2.52 -7.42
CA SER A 186 -8.83 -1.39 -6.65
C SER A 186 -9.88 -0.26 -6.58
N LEU A 187 -10.42 0.16 -7.72
CA LEU A 187 -11.48 1.16 -7.76
C LEU A 187 -12.65 0.80 -6.85
N LEU A 188 -13.17 -0.43 -6.95
CA LEU A 188 -14.32 -0.86 -6.15
C LEU A 188 -13.98 -0.91 -4.65
N ILE A 189 -12.82 -1.44 -4.28
CA ILE A 189 -12.38 -1.53 -2.88
C ILE A 189 -12.24 -0.14 -2.28
N PHE A 190 -11.53 0.76 -2.93
CA PHE A 190 -11.31 2.11 -2.42
C PHE A 190 -12.57 2.98 -2.44
N LEU A 191 -13.48 2.77 -3.39
CA LEU A 191 -14.81 3.41 -3.35
C LEU A 191 -15.61 2.94 -2.13
N VAL A 192 -15.63 1.64 -1.85
CA VAL A 192 -16.36 1.11 -0.69
C VAL A 192 -15.74 1.61 0.61
N ILE A 193 -14.42 1.51 0.75
CA ILE A 193 -13.72 1.93 1.98
C ILE A 193 -13.84 3.45 2.16
N GLY A 194 -13.57 4.25 1.13
CA GLY A 194 -13.68 5.70 1.18
C GLY A 194 -15.09 6.18 1.53
N SER A 195 -16.11 5.57 0.92
CA SER A 195 -17.52 5.87 1.24
C SER A 195 -17.86 5.49 2.68
N TYR A 196 -17.41 4.32 3.14
CA TYR A 196 -17.61 3.89 4.53
C TYR A 196 -16.98 4.88 5.53
N ILE A 197 -15.74 5.31 5.26
CA ILE A 197 -15.04 6.29 6.11
C ILE A 197 -15.81 7.61 6.16
N ILE A 198 -16.30 8.12 5.01
CA ILE A 198 -17.08 9.36 4.96
C ILE A 198 -18.37 9.22 5.79
N VAL A 199 -19.16 8.17 5.54
CA VAL A 199 -20.44 7.95 6.23
C VAL A 199 -20.26 7.82 7.75
N THR A 200 -19.20 7.13 8.19
CA THR A 200 -18.91 6.96 9.63
C THR A 200 -18.23 8.17 10.27
N SER A 201 -17.88 9.18 9.48
CA SER A 201 -17.31 10.45 9.98
C SER A 201 -18.34 11.54 10.18
N LEU A 202 -19.50 11.44 9.50
CA LEU A 202 -20.64 12.35 9.63
C LEU A 202 -21.51 12.00 10.84
#